data_bf181e8917313660bf0e3cf42e3db9ae
#
_entry.id   bf181e8917313660bf0e3cf42e3db9ae
#
_cell.length_a   1.000
_cell.length_b   1.000
_cell.length_c   1.000
_cell.angle_alpha   90.00
_cell.angle_beta   90.00
_cell.angle_gamma   90.00
#
_symmetry.space_group_name_H-M   'P 1'
#
loop_
_entity.id
_entity.type
_entity.pdbx_description
1 polymer ?
#
loop_
_entity_poly.entity_id
_entity_poly.type
_entity_poly.pdbx_seq_one_letter_code
_entity_poly.pdbx_strand_id
1 'polypeptide(L)'
;MNRDAFSARLARIRPADAAAMDAARRRQAQLAKPPGSLGELETISIRLAGITGSVYNEIEKTRIYVLAADNGVVAEGVSSAPQSVTRQQAVNLTRGVTGASAIAQHFGDELVVVDVGVAQDYTCPQIVNRRIARGTKNIAKEPAMTVQQALTALDTGMTLAAQAGRDGVQALGVGEMGIGNTTTSAAVLAALTGCTAQDAVGRGGGVTDEALARKRAVVAGALAQWKPDANDPVDVLAKVGGFDLAAMTGVFLGAAESRLPVVIDGFISVVAALCAVRLCPAAREFLFASHGSFERGYAVAAQALSLTPVLTLGMRLGEGSGCPLGFRVLEAACAAMNGMATFDEARIDDGYLAPIREKDCFSI
;
A
#
# COMPACT_ATOMS: atom_id res chain seq x y z
N MET A 1 -7.02 -20.42 5.49
CA MET A 1 -6.11 -20.35 6.69
C MET A 1 -6.94 -20.09 7.94
N ASN A 2 -6.61 -20.67 9.11
CA ASN A 2 -7.22 -20.32 10.40
C ASN A 2 -6.38 -19.26 11.14
N ARG A 3 -6.87 -18.73 12.29
CA ARG A 3 -6.16 -17.69 13.06
C ARG A 3 -4.78 -18.13 13.54
N ASP A 4 -4.62 -19.38 13.98
CA ASP A 4 -3.33 -19.89 14.50
C ASP A 4 -2.28 -19.96 13.39
N ALA A 5 -2.66 -20.48 12.22
CA ALA A 5 -1.79 -20.52 11.05
C ALA A 5 -1.44 -19.10 10.56
N PHE A 6 -2.38 -18.14 10.64
CA PHE A 6 -2.14 -16.74 10.33
C PHE A 6 -1.13 -16.14 11.31
N SER A 7 -1.34 -16.30 12.61
CA SER A 7 -0.41 -15.82 13.63
C SER A 7 0.99 -16.41 13.47
N ALA A 8 1.09 -17.71 13.13
CA ALA A 8 2.36 -18.36 12.84
C ALA A 8 3.07 -17.75 11.61
N ARG A 9 2.33 -17.29 10.60
CA ARG A 9 2.92 -16.57 9.47
C ARG A 9 3.40 -15.18 9.88
N LEU A 10 2.61 -14.41 10.64
CA LEU A 10 3.02 -13.10 11.13
C LEU A 10 4.30 -13.18 11.97
N ALA A 11 4.47 -14.22 12.76
CA ALA A 11 5.67 -14.46 13.57
C ALA A 11 6.95 -14.69 12.76
N ARG A 12 6.87 -14.92 11.45
CA ARG A 12 8.03 -15.04 10.55
C ARG A 12 8.53 -13.67 10.05
N ILE A 13 7.69 -12.65 10.11
CA ILE A 13 8.07 -11.30 9.70
C ILE A 13 9.11 -10.77 10.68
N ARG A 14 10.30 -10.45 10.18
CA ARG A 14 11.40 -9.90 10.96
C ARG A 14 11.58 -8.43 10.63
N PRO A 15 12.00 -7.60 11.57
CA PRO A 15 12.40 -6.22 11.31
C PRO A 15 13.47 -6.11 10.21
N ALA A 16 13.66 -4.94 9.66
CA ALA A 16 14.77 -4.64 8.76
C ALA A 16 16.13 -4.89 9.46
N ASP A 17 17.15 -5.22 8.68
CA ASP A 17 18.49 -5.50 9.19
C ASP A 17 19.19 -4.20 9.60
N ALA A 18 19.31 -3.97 10.90
CA ALA A 18 19.96 -2.78 11.45
C ALA A 18 21.45 -2.68 11.06
N ALA A 19 22.16 -3.81 10.97
CA ALA A 19 23.59 -3.79 10.60
C ALA A 19 23.77 -3.38 9.13
N ALA A 20 22.91 -3.84 8.23
CA ALA A 20 22.90 -3.42 6.84
C ALA A 20 22.54 -1.94 6.70
N MET A 21 21.56 -1.44 7.47
CA MET A 21 21.21 -0.02 7.52
C MET A 21 22.38 0.84 7.99
N ASP A 22 23.11 0.41 9.02
CA ASP A 22 24.29 1.13 9.52
C ASP A 22 25.44 1.12 8.50
N ALA A 23 25.63 0.02 7.78
CA ALA A 23 26.59 -0.04 6.68
C ALA A 23 26.21 0.94 5.54
N ALA A 24 24.91 1.00 5.20
CA ALA A 24 24.39 1.93 4.21
C ALA A 24 24.56 3.41 4.66
N ARG A 25 24.31 3.73 5.94
CA ARG A 25 24.57 5.08 6.50
C ARG A 25 26.05 5.47 6.37
N ARG A 26 26.96 4.54 6.70
CA ARG A 26 28.41 4.79 6.51
C ARG A 26 28.76 5.05 5.06
N ARG A 27 28.19 4.28 4.11
CA ARG A 27 28.41 4.51 2.68
C ARG A 27 27.87 5.88 2.25
N GLN A 28 26.65 6.26 2.67
CA GLN A 28 26.06 7.57 2.38
C GLN A 28 26.92 8.73 2.89
N ALA A 29 27.53 8.59 4.07
CA ALA A 29 28.41 9.61 4.64
C ALA A 29 29.72 9.77 3.88
N GLN A 30 30.16 8.76 3.13
CA GLN A 30 31.40 8.78 2.33
C GLN A 30 31.18 9.31 0.90
N LEU A 31 29.95 9.35 0.40
CA LEU A 31 29.65 9.83 -0.95
C LEU A 31 30.01 11.30 -1.13
N ALA A 32 30.59 11.64 -2.29
CA ALA A 32 31.08 12.99 -2.62
C ALA A 32 29.94 14.00 -2.79
N LYS A 33 29.25 14.30 -1.69
CA LYS A 33 28.14 15.24 -1.58
C LYS A 33 28.03 15.85 -0.19
N PRO A 34 27.38 16.99 -0.01
CA PRO A 34 27.03 17.46 1.33
C PRO A 34 26.13 16.42 2.04
N PRO A 35 26.35 16.11 3.34
CA PRO A 35 25.52 15.20 4.10
C PRO A 35 24.04 15.61 4.05
N GLY A 36 23.13 14.64 3.84
CA GLY A 36 21.70 14.89 3.78
C GLY A 36 21.17 15.56 2.49
N SER A 37 22.07 15.94 1.56
CA SER A 37 21.68 16.77 0.39
C SER A 37 20.76 16.08 -0.62
N LEU A 38 20.66 14.74 -0.60
CA LEU A 38 19.70 13.98 -1.41
C LEU A 38 18.40 13.66 -0.66
N GLY A 39 18.27 14.12 0.60
CA GLY A 39 17.03 14.01 1.37
C GLY A 39 16.48 12.59 1.43
N GLU A 40 15.21 12.41 1.04
CA GLU A 40 14.52 11.11 1.10
C GLU A 40 15.19 10.00 0.28
N LEU A 41 15.94 10.30 -0.78
CA LEU A 41 16.68 9.27 -1.52
C LEU A 41 17.74 8.58 -0.65
N GLU A 42 18.36 9.31 0.28
CA GLU A 42 19.30 8.73 1.26
C GLU A 42 18.55 7.80 2.23
N THR A 43 17.45 8.27 2.79
CA THR A 43 16.59 7.49 3.69
C THR A 43 16.08 6.21 3.02
N ILE A 44 15.61 6.31 1.78
CA ILE A 44 15.12 5.17 0.98
C ILE A 44 16.22 4.14 0.77
N SER A 45 17.41 4.56 0.34
CA SER A 45 18.53 3.64 0.09
C SER A 45 18.96 2.90 1.35
N ILE A 46 19.00 3.58 2.51
CA ILE A 46 19.29 2.98 3.81
C ILE A 46 18.21 1.96 4.20
N ARG A 47 16.93 2.29 4.00
CA ARG A 47 15.81 1.38 4.29
C ARG A 47 15.84 0.16 3.37
N LEU A 48 16.13 0.33 2.08
CA LEU A 48 16.30 -0.78 1.14
C LEU A 48 17.41 -1.71 1.59
N ALA A 49 18.54 -1.18 2.07
CA ALA A 49 19.62 -1.99 2.63
C ALA A 49 19.14 -2.83 3.82
N GLY A 50 18.36 -2.26 4.73
CA GLY A 50 17.77 -3.00 5.84
C GLY A 50 16.78 -4.08 5.41
N ILE A 51 16.01 -3.83 4.34
CA ILE A 51 15.05 -4.80 3.80
C ILE A 51 15.76 -5.99 3.18
N THR A 52 16.77 -5.77 2.35
CA THR A 52 17.45 -6.82 1.57
C THR A 52 18.64 -7.46 2.28
N GLY A 53 19.21 -6.77 3.29
CA GLY A 53 20.46 -7.15 3.93
C GLY A 53 21.72 -6.74 3.12
N SER A 54 21.58 -5.94 2.05
CA SER A 54 22.67 -5.49 1.18
C SER A 54 22.69 -3.97 1.05
N VAL A 55 23.88 -3.37 1.11
CA VAL A 55 24.07 -1.93 0.90
C VAL A 55 23.73 -1.53 -0.53
N TYR A 56 24.09 -2.36 -1.49
CA TYR A 56 23.86 -2.13 -2.91
C TYR A 56 22.61 -2.88 -3.37
N ASN A 57 21.66 -2.13 -3.91
CA ASN A 57 20.39 -2.66 -4.36
C ASN A 57 20.11 -2.22 -5.80
N GLU A 58 19.37 -3.04 -6.52
CA GLU A 58 18.84 -2.75 -7.84
C GLU A 58 17.35 -3.05 -7.85
N ILE A 59 16.58 -2.26 -8.59
CA ILE A 59 15.14 -2.45 -8.77
C ILE A 59 14.87 -2.42 -10.27
N GLU A 60 14.92 -3.59 -10.90
CA GLU A 60 14.70 -3.76 -12.34
C GLU A 60 13.37 -4.47 -12.61
N LYS A 61 12.98 -5.41 -11.75
CA LYS A 61 11.75 -6.18 -11.88
C LYS A 61 10.75 -5.80 -10.80
N THR A 62 9.72 -5.12 -11.23
CA THR A 62 8.63 -4.63 -10.36
C THR A 62 7.33 -5.33 -10.71
N ARG A 63 6.43 -5.43 -9.72
CA ARG A 63 5.08 -5.97 -9.94
C ARG A 63 4.05 -5.21 -9.13
N ILE A 64 2.94 -4.84 -9.78
CA ILE A 64 1.77 -4.22 -9.15
C ILE A 64 0.65 -5.24 -9.11
N TYR A 65 0.16 -5.58 -7.93
CA TYR A 65 -1.08 -6.35 -7.78
C TYR A 65 -2.27 -5.40 -7.65
N VAL A 66 -3.24 -5.56 -8.54
CA VAL A 66 -4.54 -4.86 -8.46
C VAL A 66 -5.59 -5.85 -8.00
N LEU A 67 -6.04 -5.71 -6.75
CA LEU A 67 -7.01 -6.60 -6.11
C LEU A 67 -8.43 -6.12 -6.46
N ALA A 68 -9.18 -6.93 -7.22
CA ALA A 68 -10.51 -6.58 -7.70
C ALA A 68 -11.60 -7.24 -6.86
N ALA A 69 -12.52 -6.45 -6.28
CA ALA A 69 -13.68 -6.95 -5.54
C ALA A 69 -14.82 -5.94 -5.51
N ASP A 70 -16.04 -6.44 -5.51
CA ASP A 70 -17.24 -5.64 -5.30
C ASP A 70 -17.56 -5.47 -3.81
N ASN A 71 -18.05 -4.29 -3.45
CA ASN A 71 -18.43 -3.93 -2.09
C ASN A 71 -19.96 -3.73 -2.02
N GLY A 72 -20.66 -4.56 -1.24
CA GLY A 72 -22.11 -4.57 -1.14
C GLY A 72 -22.74 -3.27 -0.65
N VAL A 73 -21.96 -2.41 -0.02
CA VAL A 73 -22.37 -1.07 0.44
C VAL A 73 -22.78 -0.14 -0.69
N VAL A 74 -22.44 -0.45 -1.94
CA VAL A 74 -22.91 0.29 -3.14
C VAL A 74 -24.42 0.40 -3.20
N ALA A 75 -25.15 -0.59 -2.69
CA ALA A 75 -26.61 -0.59 -2.61
C ALA A 75 -27.19 0.61 -1.82
N GLU A 76 -26.40 1.26 -0.98
CA GLU A 76 -26.78 2.46 -0.22
C GLU A 76 -26.61 3.76 -1.02
N GLY A 77 -26.25 3.70 -2.30
CA GLY A 77 -26.04 4.91 -3.14
C GLY A 77 -24.85 5.78 -2.70
N VAL A 78 -23.78 5.14 -2.25
CA VAL A 78 -22.55 5.79 -1.77
C VAL A 78 -21.51 6.00 -2.88
N SER A 79 -21.82 5.60 -4.10
CA SER A 79 -20.96 5.75 -5.28
C SER A 79 -21.75 6.34 -6.45
N SER A 80 -21.10 7.15 -7.28
CA SER A 80 -21.65 7.66 -8.54
C SER A 80 -21.60 6.61 -9.66
N ALA A 81 -20.62 5.69 -9.61
CA ALA A 81 -20.48 4.63 -10.59
C ALA A 81 -21.31 3.40 -10.18
N PRO A 82 -21.94 2.71 -11.15
CA PRO A 82 -22.61 1.44 -10.90
C PRO A 82 -21.61 0.32 -10.62
N GLN A 83 -22.03 -0.71 -9.90
CA GLN A 83 -21.19 -1.84 -9.53
C GLN A 83 -20.57 -2.58 -10.73
N SER A 84 -21.25 -2.57 -11.89
CA SER A 84 -20.74 -3.20 -13.12
C SER A 84 -19.37 -2.65 -13.60
N VAL A 85 -19.00 -1.44 -13.16
CA VAL A 85 -17.72 -0.81 -13.50
C VAL A 85 -16.57 -1.60 -12.91
N THR A 86 -16.70 -2.23 -11.74
CA THR A 86 -15.65 -3.07 -11.14
C THR A 86 -15.17 -4.13 -12.13
N ARG A 87 -16.08 -4.92 -12.68
CA ARG A 87 -15.78 -5.96 -13.67
C ARG A 87 -15.18 -5.38 -14.95
N GLN A 88 -15.80 -4.30 -15.48
CA GLN A 88 -15.35 -3.69 -16.72
C GLN A 88 -13.93 -3.16 -16.60
N GLN A 89 -13.64 -2.47 -15.49
CA GLN A 89 -12.34 -1.88 -15.25
C GLN A 89 -11.27 -2.93 -14.92
N ALA A 90 -11.63 -4.01 -14.20
CA ALA A 90 -10.74 -5.15 -13.99
C ALA A 90 -10.27 -5.76 -15.32
N VAL A 91 -11.16 -5.91 -16.30
CA VAL A 91 -10.81 -6.37 -17.66
C VAL A 91 -9.98 -5.32 -18.40
N ASN A 92 -10.34 -4.04 -18.32
CA ASN A 92 -9.59 -2.96 -18.98
C ASN A 92 -8.16 -2.82 -18.46
N LEU A 93 -7.92 -3.05 -17.17
CA LEU A 93 -6.58 -3.10 -16.58
C LEU A 93 -5.67 -4.12 -17.28
N THR A 94 -6.19 -5.31 -17.60
CA THR A 94 -5.40 -6.33 -18.33
C THR A 94 -5.13 -5.98 -19.79
N ARG A 95 -5.91 -5.04 -20.35
CA ARG A 95 -5.77 -4.57 -21.73
C ARG A 95 -4.81 -3.38 -21.88
N GLY A 96 -4.28 -2.84 -20.79
CA GLY A 96 -3.38 -1.69 -20.83
C GLY A 96 -4.06 -0.34 -21.10
N VAL A 97 -5.40 -0.24 -20.93
CA VAL A 97 -6.19 0.94 -21.34
C VAL A 97 -6.73 1.76 -20.17
N THR A 98 -6.30 1.47 -18.94
CA THR A 98 -6.61 2.28 -17.74
C THR A 98 -5.44 3.19 -17.39
N GLY A 99 -5.66 4.16 -16.49
CA GLY A 99 -4.60 5.05 -16.04
C GLY A 99 -3.42 4.30 -15.45
N ALA A 100 -3.67 3.39 -14.52
CA ALA A 100 -2.61 2.60 -13.88
C ALA A 100 -1.87 1.69 -14.86
N SER A 101 -2.61 0.96 -15.71
CA SER A 101 -1.99 0.02 -16.66
C SER A 101 -1.20 0.74 -17.75
N ALA A 102 -1.65 1.92 -18.22
CA ALA A 102 -0.92 2.71 -19.20
C ALA A 102 0.40 3.24 -18.64
N ILE A 103 0.40 3.73 -17.38
CA ILE A 103 1.62 4.21 -16.73
C ILE A 103 2.58 3.03 -16.46
N ALA A 104 2.07 1.91 -15.93
CA ALA A 104 2.86 0.70 -15.68
C ALA A 104 3.52 0.19 -16.97
N GLN A 105 2.75 0.10 -18.06
CA GLN A 105 3.27 -0.33 -19.37
C GLN A 105 4.35 0.62 -19.91
N HIS A 106 4.18 1.94 -19.72
CA HIS A 106 5.18 2.92 -20.15
C HIS A 106 6.55 2.70 -19.51
N PHE A 107 6.56 2.31 -18.22
CA PHE A 107 7.79 2.06 -17.47
C PHE A 107 8.25 0.60 -17.49
N GLY A 108 7.50 -0.31 -18.10
CA GLY A 108 7.83 -1.73 -18.13
C GLY A 108 7.51 -2.47 -16.82
N ASP A 109 6.69 -1.88 -15.95
CA ASP A 109 6.27 -2.52 -14.70
C ASP A 109 5.18 -3.58 -14.98
N GLU A 110 5.29 -4.74 -14.36
CA GLU A 110 4.30 -5.80 -14.48
C GLU A 110 3.05 -5.46 -13.66
N LEU A 111 1.87 -5.46 -14.28
CA LEU A 111 0.59 -5.26 -13.61
C LEU A 111 -0.24 -6.54 -13.68
N VAL A 112 -0.58 -7.09 -12.52
CA VAL A 112 -1.35 -8.34 -12.36
C VAL A 112 -2.67 -8.04 -11.68
N VAL A 113 -3.77 -8.29 -12.40
CA VAL A 113 -5.13 -8.16 -11.85
C VAL A 113 -5.53 -9.47 -11.18
N VAL A 114 -6.02 -9.39 -9.95
CA VAL A 114 -6.45 -10.55 -9.16
C VAL A 114 -7.91 -10.36 -8.74
N ASP A 115 -8.79 -11.22 -9.21
CA ASP A 115 -10.18 -11.26 -8.74
C ASP A 115 -10.24 -11.95 -7.38
N VAL A 116 -10.53 -11.19 -6.34
CA VAL A 116 -10.76 -11.70 -4.98
C VAL A 116 -12.23 -11.61 -4.57
N GLY A 117 -13.09 -10.98 -5.39
CA GLY A 117 -14.48 -10.83 -5.02
C GLY A 117 -15.34 -10.05 -6.01
N VAL A 118 -15.11 -10.12 -7.31
CA VAL A 118 -16.00 -9.52 -8.32
C VAL A 118 -17.33 -10.26 -8.33
N ALA A 119 -18.45 -9.53 -8.20
CA ALA A 119 -19.78 -10.12 -8.03
C ALA A 119 -20.32 -10.73 -9.33
N GLN A 120 -20.07 -10.09 -10.46
CA GLN A 120 -20.55 -10.53 -11.76
C GLN A 120 -19.64 -11.61 -12.36
N ASP A 121 -20.25 -12.55 -13.10
CA ASP A 121 -19.48 -13.52 -13.89
C ASP A 121 -18.90 -12.86 -15.14
N TYR A 122 -17.71 -13.28 -15.49
CA TYR A 122 -17.00 -12.88 -16.69
C TYR A 122 -15.92 -13.88 -17.05
N THR A 123 -15.43 -13.81 -18.27
CA THR A 123 -14.30 -14.61 -18.76
C THR A 123 -13.18 -13.67 -19.18
N CYS A 124 -12.06 -13.73 -18.47
CA CYS A 124 -10.82 -13.03 -18.81
C CYS A 124 -9.64 -13.86 -18.28
N PRO A 125 -9.01 -14.66 -19.15
CA PRO A 125 -7.90 -15.57 -18.73
C PRO A 125 -6.69 -14.84 -18.13
N GLN A 126 -6.52 -13.54 -18.42
CA GLN A 126 -5.43 -12.72 -17.92
C GLN A 126 -5.62 -12.32 -16.45
N ILE A 127 -6.86 -12.44 -15.91
CA ILE A 127 -7.14 -12.15 -14.51
C ILE A 127 -6.90 -13.41 -13.67
N VAL A 128 -6.07 -13.29 -12.65
CA VAL A 128 -5.82 -14.35 -11.69
C VAL A 128 -7.06 -14.56 -10.82
N ASN A 129 -7.71 -15.69 -10.94
CA ASN A 129 -8.90 -16.00 -10.16
C ASN A 129 -8.53 -16.47 -8.74
N ARG A 130 -8.89 -15.68 -7.74
CA ARG A 130 -8.81 -15.97 -6.30
C ARG A 130 -10.11 -15.56 -5.60
N ARG A 131 -11.21 -15.59 -6.31
CA ARG A 131 -12.54 -15.15 -5.84
C ARG A 131 -12.95 -15.91 -4.58
N ILE A 132 -13.20 -15.16 -3.51
CA ILE A 132 -13.64 -15.67 -2.20
C ILE A 132 -15.16 -15.78 -2.16
N ALA A 133 -15.84 -14.74 -2.65
CA ALA A 133 -17.28 -14.69 -2.81
C ALA A 133 -17.65 -13.67 -3.89
N ARG A 134 -18.97 -13.56 -4.23
CA ARG A 134 -19.51 -12.58 -5.18
C ARG A 134 -19.73 -11.23 -4.49
N GLY A 135 -18.65 -10.50 -4.21
CA GLY A 135 -18.67 -9.27 -3.43
C GLY A 135 -18.87 -9.49 -1.93
N THR A 136 -18.62 -8.43 -1.16
CA THR A 136 -18.96 -8.42 0.26
C THR A 136 -20.45 -8.20 0.49
N LYS A 137 -20.90 -8.41 1.72
CA LYS A 137 -22.21 -7.99 2.19
C LYS A 137 -22.25 -6.46 2.35
N ASN A 138 -23.47 -5.95 2.53
CA ASN A 138 -23.71 -4.52 2.75
C ASN A 138 -23.53 -4.18 4.23
N ILE A 139 -22.46 -3.43 4.55
CA ILE A 139 -22.12 -3.05 5.92
C ILE A 139 -23.18 -2.21 6.64
N ALA A 140 -24.12 -1.61 5.92
CA ALA A 140 -25.26 -0.94 6.54
C ALA A 140 -26.30 -1.92 7.10
N LYS A 141 -26.28 -3.21 6.72
CA LYS A 141 -27.28 -4.22 7.06
C LYS A 141 -26.73 -5.44 7.79
N GLU A 142 -25.53 -5.85 7.45
CA GLU A 142 -24.84 -7.01 8.02
C GLU A 142 -23.32 -6.84 7.93
N PRO A 143 -22.51 -7.59 8.70
CA PRO A 143 -21.05 -7.56 8.56
C PRO A 143 -20.60 -7.85 7.15
N ALA A 144 -19.52 -7.18 6.69
CA ALA A 144 -19.02 -7.27 5.31
C ALA A 144 -18.74 -8.70 4.86
N MET A 145 -18.13 -9.50 5.75
CA MET A 145 -17.74 -10.87 5.49
C MET A 145 -17.58 -11.65 6.79
N THR A 146 -17.41 -12.96 6.70
CA THR A 146 -17.02 -13.77 7.86
C THR A 146 -15.54 -13.61 8.18
N VAL A 147 -15.14 -13.84 9.44
CA VAL A 147 -13.72 -13.87 9.84
C VAL A 147 -12.91 -14.85 8.98
N GLN A 148 -13.49 -16.00 8.64
CA GLN A 148 -12.83 -16.99 7.78
C GLN A 148 -12.57 -16.44 6.36
N GLN A 149 -13.50 -15.68 5.80
CA GLN A 149 -13.32 -15.02 4.50
C GLN A 149 -12.25 -13.93 4.56
N ALA A 150 -12.22 -13.12 5.63
CA ALA A 150 -11.17 -12.13 5.85
C ALA A 150 -9.78 -12.79 5.94
N LEU A 151 -9.64 -13.89 6.69
CA LEU A 151 -8.40 -14.66 6.78
C LEU A 151 -8.01 -15.28 5.42
N THR A 152 -8.98 -15.69 4.61
CA THR A 152 -8.70 -16.21 3.25
C THR A 152 -8.19 -15.11 2.32
N ALA A 153 -8.76 -13.89 2.43
CA ALA A 153 -8.29 -12.73 1.66
C ALA A 153 -6.84 -12.34 2.05
N LEU A 154 -6.56 -12.26 3.35
CA LEU A 154 -5.22 -12.01 3.88
C LEU A 154 -4.21 -13.05 3.38
N ASP A 155 -4.54 -14.35 3.46
CA ASP A 155 -3.70 -15.44 2.97
C ASP A 155 -3.45 -15.38 1.48
N THR A 156 -4.47 -15.01 0.70
CA THR A 156 -4.35 -14.78 -0.73
C THR A 156 -3.29 -13.71 -1.02
N GLY A 157 -3.37 -12.56 -0.38
CA GLY A 157 -2.40 -11.48 -0.54
C GLY A 157 -0.98 -11.90 -0.14
N MET A 158 -0.82 -12.53 1.02
CA MET A 158 0.49 -13.03 1.47
C MET A 158 1.08 -14.06 0.49
N THR A 159 0.24 -14.91 -0.09
CA THR A 159 0.68 -15.93 -1.07
C THR A 159 1.12 -15.28 -2.38
N LEU A 160 0.42 -14.24 -2.85
CA LEU A 160 0.79 -13.46 -4.04
C LEU A 160 2.17 -12.80 -3.86
N ALA A 161 2.40 -12.17 -2.71
CA ALA A 161 3.69 -11.53 -2.42
C ALA A 161 4.84 -12.56 -2.34
N ALA A 162 4.62 -13.70 -1.69
CA ALA A 162 5.59 -14.78 -1.63
C ALA A 162 5.89 -15.36 -3.04
N GLN A 163 4.88 -15.44 -3.92
CA GLN A 163 5.11 -15.85 -5.31
C GLN A 163 5.95 -14.82 -6.06
N ALA A 164 5.68 -13.53 -5.90
CA ALA A 164 6.48 -12.47 -6.51
C ALA A 164 7.96 -12.56 -6.12
N GLY A 165 8.25 -12.82 -4.85
CA GLY A 165 9.63 -13.03 -4.38
C GLY A 165 10.31 -14.23 -5.08
N ARG A 166 9.60 -15.35 -5.25
CA ARG A 166 10.11 -16.52 -6.00
C ARG A 166 10.33 -16.21 -7.48
N ASP A 167 9.52 -15.34 -8.06
CA ASP A 167 9.64 -14.91 -9.45
C ASP A 167 10.78 -13.89 -9.67
N GLY A 168 11.50 -13.51 -8.61
CA GLY A 168 12.60 -12.55 -8.66
C GLY A 168 12.15 -11.09 -8.74
N VAL A 169 10.92 -10.77 -8.34
CA VAL A 169 10.46 -9.39 -8.21
C VAL A 169 11.24 -8.70 -7.08
N GLN A 170 11.68 -7.48 -7.32
CA GLN A 170 12.52 -6.71 -6.39
C GLN A 170 11.75 -5.61 -5.66
N ALA A 171 10.61 -5.16 -6.19
CA ALA A 171 9.70 -4.26 -5.49
C ALA A 171 8.24 -4.54 -5.89
N LEU A 172 7.34 -4.46 -4.90
CA LEU A 172 5.90 -4.62 -5.10
C LEU A 172 5.18 -3.29 -5.04
N GLY A 173 4.09 -3.19 -5.81
CA GLY A 173 3.08 -2.15 -5.70
C GLY A 173 1.71 -2.77 -5.40
N VAL A 174 0.84 -2.01 -4.74
CA VAL A 174 -0.47 -2.52 -4.34
C VAL A 174 -1.57 -1.54 -4.73
N GLY A 175 -2.44 -1.98 -5.63
CA GLY A 175 -3.61 -1.26 -6.09
C GLY A 175 -4.89 -2.06 -5.90
N GLU A 176 -6.00 -1.48 -6.27
CA GLU A 176 -7.33 -2.04 -6.09
C GLU A 176 -8.28 -1.66 -7.23
N MET A 177 -9.35 -2.42 -7.39
CA MET A 177 -10.49 -2.08 -8.22
C MET A 177 -11.78 -2.57 -7.56
N GLY A 178 -12.57 -1.64 -7.01
CA GLY A 178 -13.80 -2.02 -6.32
C GLY A 178 -14.74 -0.84 -6.09
N ILE A 179 -15.86 -0.79 -6.84
CA ILE A 179 -16.83 0.29 -6.62
C ILE A 179 -17.38 0.21 -5.19
N GLY A 180 -17.34 1.35 -4.48
CA GLY A 180 -17.77 1.47 -3.07
C GLY A 180 -16.65 1.27 -2.03
N ASN A 181 -15.45 0.82 -2.42
CA ASN A 181 -14.36 0.51 -1.50
C ASN A 181 -13.80 1.72 -0.73
N THR A 182 -13.93 2.94 -1.24
CA THR A 182 -13.61 4.14 -0.46
C THR A 182 -14.52 4.31 0.77
N THR A 183 -15.72 3.72 0.77
CA THR A 183 -16.64 3.73 1.92
C THR A 183 -16.20 2.71 2.97
N THR A 184 -15.91 1.48 2.56
CA THR A 184 -15.42 0.43 3.46
C THR A 184 -14.04 0.79 4.02
N SER A 185 -13.15 1.37 3.20
CA SER A 185 -11.85 1.87 3.67
C SER A 185 -11.99 2.99 4.70
N ALA A 186 -12.92 3.93 4.51
CA ALA A 186 -13.19 4.97 5.50
C ALA A 186 -13.73 4.39 6.82
N ALA A 187 -14.58 3.34 6.75
CA ALA A 187 -15.07 2.64 7.94
C ALA A 187 -13.94 1.91 8.69
N VAL A 188 -13.05 1.22 7.96
CA VAL A 188 -11.87 0.56 8.54
C VAL A 188 -10.92 1.58 9.16
N LEU A 189 -10.63 2.69 8.47
CA LEU A 189 -9.78 3.76 9.01
C LEU A 189 -10.35 4.32 10.32
N ALA A 190 -11.64 4.66 10.34
CA ALA A 190 -12.29 5.20 11.53
C ALA A 190 -12.30 4.18 12.68
N ALA A 191 -12.51 2.90 12.41
CA ALA A 191 -12.45 1.83 13.40
C ALA A 191 -11.05 1.71 14.05
N LEU A 192 -9.99 1.75 13.22
CA LEU A 192 -8.60 1.55 13.68
C LEU A 192 -8.00 2.77 14.38
N THR A 193 -8.45 3.98 14.03
CA THR A 193 -7.84 5.23 14.51
C THR A 193 -8.72 5.99 15.49
N GLY A 194 -10.01 5.69 15.56
CA GLY A 194 -10.98 6.45 16.34
C GLY A 194 -11.35 7.80 15.73
N CYS A 195 -10.89 8.12 14.51
CA CYS A 195 -11.28 9.35 13.84
C CYS A 195 -12.77 9.33 13.46
N THR A 196 -13.35 10.50 13.27
CA THR A 196 -14.77 10.58 12.92
C THR A 196 -15.03 10.14 11.47
N ALA A 197 -16.26 9.72 11.18
CA ALA A 197 -16.69 9.49 9.79
C ALA A 197 -16.53 10.75 8.91
N GLN A 198 -16.60 11.94 9.51
CA GLN A 198 -16.36 13.24 8.87
C GLN A 198 -14.91 13.36 8.36
N ASP A 199 -13.95 12.87 9.12
CA ASP A 199 -12.52 12.96 8.80
C ASP A 199 -12.07 11.84 7.85
N ALA A 200 -12.65 10.64 7.99
CA ALA A 200 -12.32 9.48 7.17
C ALA A 200 -12.93 9.52 5.76
N VAL A 201 -14.18 10.05 5.63
CA VAL A 201 -14.95 9.94 4.39
C VAL A 201 -14.68 11.11 3.46
N GLY A 202 -14.10 10.80 2.28
CA GLY A 202 -13.95 11.70 1.14
C GLY A 202 -14.97 11.44 0.03
N ARG A 203 -14.80 12.14 -1.11
CA ARG A 203 -15.72 12.05 -2.25
C ARG A 203 -15.48 10.81 -3.15
N GLY A 204 -14.39 10.08 -2.96
CA GLY A 204 -14.01 8.97 -3.83
C GLY A 204 -13.86 9.40 -5.29
N GLY A 205 -14.44 8.65 -6.20
CA GLY A 205 -14.47 8.97 -7.63
C GLY A 205 -15.33 10.18 -8.00
N GLY A 206 -15.92 10.86 -7.00
CA GLY A 206 -16.79 12.02 -7.16
C GLY A 206 -18.25 11.69 -6.84
N VAL A 207 -18.78 12.30 -5.79
CA VAL A 207 -20.20 12.17 -5.38
C VAL A 207 -20.78 13.53 -5.06
N THR A 208 -22.12 13.67 -5.17
CA THR A 208 -22.85 14.88 -4.77
C THR A 208 -22.77 15.09 -3.24
N ASP A 209 -23.16 16.27 -2.75
CA ASP A 209 -23.15 16.55 -1.31
C ASP A 209 -24.13 15.66 -0.55
N GLU A 210 -25.28 15.32 -1.14
CA GLU A 210 -26.26 14.40 -0.56
C GLU A 210 -25.71 12.98 -0.47
N ALA A 211 -25.01 12.51 -1.51
CA ALA A 211 -24.37 11.19 -1.50
C ALA A 211 -23.16 11.16 -0.53
N LEU A 212 -22.41 12.25 -0.37
CA LEU A 212 -21.37 12.38 0.63
C LEU A 212 -21.93 12.32 2.07
N ALA A 213 -23.02 13.03 2.32
CA ALA A 213 -23.71 12.98 3.62
C ALA A 213 -24.21 11.56 3.93
N ARG A 214 -24.80 10.88 2.94
CA ARG A 214 -25.25 9.48 3.04
C ARG A 214 -24.07 8.54 3.33
N LYS A 215 -22.97 8.70 2.61
CA LYS A 215 -21.75 7.91 2.80
C LYS A 215 -21.22 8.01 4.23
N ARG A 216 -21.20 9.23 4.81
CA ARG A 216 -20.83 9.48 6.20
C ARG A 216 -21.78 8.82 7.19
N ALA A 217 -23.09 8.91 6.95
CA ALA A 217 -24.11 8.28 7.77
C ALA A 217 -23.99 6.74 7.76
N VAL A 218 -23.75 6.14 6.60
CA VAL A 218 -23.53 4.70 6.45
C VAL A 218 -22.30 4.24 7.26
N VAL A 219 -21.19 4.95 7.13
CA VAL A 219 -19.96 4.62 7.90
C VAL A 219 -20.22 4.74 9.41
N ALA A 220 -20.79 5.85 9.87
CA ALA A 220 -21.08 6.04 11.29
C ALA A 220 -22.06 4.99 11.84
N GLY A 221 -23.12 4.67 11.06
CA GLY A 221 -24.12 3.66 11.43
C GLY A 221 -23.51 2.26 11.52
N ALA A 222 -22.68 1.86 10.54
CA ALA A 222 -22.00 0.56 10.54
C ALA A 222 -21.06 0.40 11.75
N LEU A 223 -20.29 1.43 12.09
CA LEU A 223 -19.41 1.43 13.26
C LEU A 223 -20.18 1.30 14.57
N ALA A 224 -21.28 2.06 14.71
CA ALA A 224 -22.12 2.01 15.90
C ALA A 224 -22.81 0.64 16.08
N GLN A 225 -23.24 0.03 14.98
CA GLN A 225 -23.97 -1.25 14.96
C GLN A 225 -23.05 -2.44 15.20
N TRP A 226 -21.93 -2.54 14.47
CA TRP A 226 -21.08 -3.73 14.48
C TRP A 226 -19.95 -3.66 15.50
N LYS A 227 -19.65 -2.47 16.01
CA LYS A 227 -18.63 -2.24 17.05
C LYS A 227 -17.34 -3.06 16.80
N PRO A 228 -16.65 -2.79 15.67
CA PRO A 228 -15.41 -3.51 15.38
C PRO A 228 -14.37 -3.25 16.47
N ASP A 229 -13.63 -4.31 16.85
CA ASP A 229 -12.55 -4.20 17.84
C ASP A 229 -11.31 -3.56 17.18
N ALA A 230 -10.97 -2.34 17.57
CA ALA A 230 -9.81 -1.60 17.07
C ALA A 230 -8.47 -2.33 17.29
N ASN A 231 -8.40 -3.27 18.24
CA ASN A 231 -7.21 -4.06 18.54
C ASN A 231 -7.15 -5.39 17.73
N ASP A 232 -8.22 -5.75 17.02
CA ASP A 232 -8.27 -6.90 16.13
C ASP A 232 -8.57 -6.45 14.67
N PRO A 233 -7.55 -6.10 13.87
CA PRO A 233 -7.79 -5.70 12.48
C PRO A 233 -8.51 -6.76 11.64
N VAL A 234 -8.44 -8.04 11.99
CA VAL A 234 -9.20 -9.10 11.30
C VAL A 234 -10.70 -8.96 11.60
N ASP A 235 -11.09 -8.64 12.83
CA ASP A 235 -12.48 -8.35 13.18
C ASP A 235 -12.97 -7.06 12.46
N VAL A 236 -12.13 -6.01 12.43
CA VAL A 236 -12.43 -4.78 11.70
C VAL A 236 -12.69 -5.05 10.22
N LEU A 237 -11.78 -5.79 9.55
CA LEU A 237 -11.93 -6.17 8.14
C LEU A 237 -13.19 -7.02 7.90
N ALA A 238 -13.47 -7.96 8.80
CA ALA A 238 -14.65 -8.83 8.69
C ALA A 238 -15.96 -8.04 8.81
N LYS A 239 -16.03 -7.07 9.72
CA LYS A 239 -17.25 -6.31 9.99
C LYS A 239 -17.51 -5.19 8.99
N VAL A 240 -16.48 -4.41 8.65
CA VAL A 240 -16.65 -3.16 7.87
C VAL A 240 -15.70 -3.01 6.68
N GLY A 241 -14.88 -4.03 6.37
CA GLY A 241 -13.89 -3.99 5.30
C GLY A 241 -14.40 -4.43 3.92
N GLY A 242 -13.45 -4.78 3.05
CA GLY A 242 -13.64 -5.32 1.70
C GLY A 242 -12.69 -6.48 1.43
N PHE A 243 -13.00 -7.35 0.47
CA PHE A 243 -12.08 -8.43 0.07
C PHE A 243 -10.81 -7.86 -0.58
N ASP A 244 -10.95 -6.79 -1.37
CA ASP A 244 -9.85 -6.01 -1.93
C ASP A 244 -8.92 -5.48 -0.82
N LEU A 245 -9.49 -4.78 0.16
CA LEU A 245 -8.75 -4.20 1.28
C LEU A 245 -8.03 -5.28 2.11
N ALA A 246 -8.72 -6.40 2.42
CA ALA A 246 -8.13 -7.50 3.17
C ALA A 246 -7.01 -8.21 2.39
N ALA A 247 -7.18 -8.42 1.08
CA ALA A 247 -6.16 -9.02 0.24
C ALA A 247 -4.95 -8.09 0.06
N MET A 248 -5.15 -6.77 -0.11
CA MET A 248 -4.05 -5.79 -0.11
C MET A 248 -3.27 -5.80 1.21
N THR A 249 -3.98 -5.85 2.36
CA THR A 249 -3.35 -6.02 3.68
C THR A 249 -2.44 -7.27 3.70
N GLY A 250 -2.93 -8.36 3.13
CA GLY A 250 -2.15 -9.58 2.94
C GLY A 250 -0.91 -9.40 2.07
N VAL A 251 -0.99 -8.62 0.97
CA VAL A 251 0.18 -8.33 0.13
C VAL A 251 1.25 -7.57 0.92
N PHE A 252 0.88 -6.57 1.72
CA PHE A 252 1.83 -5.83 2.56
C PHE A 252 2.52 -6.73 3.58
N LEU A 253 1.77 -7.61 4.25
CA LEU A 253 2.34 -8.58 5.20
C LEU A 253 3.24 -9.61 4.51
N GLY A 254 2.83 -10.12 3.35
CA GLY A 254 3.60 -11.07 2.57
C GLY A 254 4.87 -10.47 1.96
N ALA A 255 4.84 -9.20 1.59
CA ALA A 255 6.03 -8.45 1.17
C ALA A 255 7.06 -8.39 2.31
N ALA A 256 6.61 -8.06 3.53
CA ALA A 256 7.47 -8.05 4.70
C ALA A 256 7.99 -9.46 5.06
N GLU A 257 7.15 -10.51 4.97
CA GLU A 257 7.57 -11.92 5.16
C GLU A 257 8.64 -12.33 4.14
N SER A 258 8.54 -11.82 2.89
CA SER A 258 9.44 -12.12 1.77
C SER A 258 10.59 -11.14 1.62
N ARG A 259 10.73 -10.16 2.52
CA ARG A 259 11.74 -9.10 2.50
C ARG A 259 11.75 -8.31 1.20
N LEU A 260 10.58 -7.93 0.72
CA LEU A 260 10.38 -7.09 -0.45
C LEU A 260 9.94 -5.69 -0.05
N PRO A 261 10.53 -4.61 -0.60
CA PRO A 261 9.99 -3.28 -0.48
C PRO A 261 8.63 -3.22 -1.19
N VAL A 262 7.66 -2.51 -0.60
CA VAL A 262 6.32 -2.42 -1.16
C VAL A 262 5.82 -0.98 -1.18
N VAL A 263 5.35 -0.56 -2.35
CA VAL A 263 4.87 0.80 -2.62
C VAL A 263 3.37 0.87 -2.37
N ILE A 264 2.98 1.83 -1.54
CA ILE A 264 1.60 2.21 -1.27
C ILE A 264 1.15 3.18 -2.38
N ASP A 265 -0.02 2.95 -2.96
CA ASP A 265 -0.67 3.85 -3.91
C ASP A 265 -1.38 5.01 -3.20
N GLY A 266 -2.71 5.01 -3.20
CA GLY A 266 -3.55 6.07 -2.66
C GLY A 266 -4.23 5.73 -1.33
N PHE A 267 -5.45 6.30 -1.13
CA PHE A 267 -6.19 6.22 0.12
C PHE A 267 -6.51 4.78 0.56
N ILE A 268 -7.06 3.97 -0.34
CA ILE A 268 -7.46 2.60 0.01
C ILE A 268 -6.22 1.76 0.35
N SER A 269 -5.16 1.92 -0.43
CA SER A 269 -3.89 1.24 -0.24
C SER A 269 -3.22 1.61 1.11
N VAL A 270 -3.23 2.89 1.52
CA VAL A 270 -2.65 3.29 2.82
C VAL A 270 -3.47 2.76 4.01
N VAL A 271 -4.80 2.60 3.86
CA VAL A 271 -5.63 1.98 4.90
C VAL A 271 -5.33 0.48 5.02
N ALA A 272 -5.12 -0.22 3.90
CA ALA A 272 -4.68 -1.62 3.92
C ALA A 272 -3.29 -1.76 4.58
N ALA A 273 -2.37 -0.84 4.29
CA ALA A 273 -1.06 -0.78 4.95
C ALA A 273 -1.19 -0.52 6.46
N LEU A 274 -2.13 0.32 6.89
CA LEU A 274 -2.42 0.54 8.32
C LEU A 274 -2.91 -0.76 8.98
N CYS A 275 -3.80 -1.50 8.35
CA CYS A 275 -4.21 -2.83 8.85
C CYS A 275 -3.00 -3.76 9.00
N ALA A 276 -2.10 -3.80 8.02
CA ALA A 276 -0.92 -4.65 8.05
C ALA A 276 0.01 -4.29 9.23
N VAL A 277 0.25 -3.01 9.46
CA VAL A 277 1.10 -2.53 10.58
C VAL A 277 0.44 -2.79 11.94
N ARG A 278 -0.89 -2.67 12.04
CA ARG A 278 -1.63 -3.01 13.26
C ARG A 278 -1.58 -4.52 13.55
N LEU A 279 -1.55 -5.38 12.54
CA LEU A 279 -1.37 -6.83 12.66
C LEU A 279 0.08 -7.22 12.97
N CYS A 280 1.04 -6.53 12.36
CA CYS A 280 2.47 -6.79 12.54
C CYS A 280 3.27 -5.47 12.41
N PRO A 281 3.67 -4.84 13.53
CA PRO A 281 4.37 -3.55 13.51
C PRO A 281 5.64 -3.53 12.65
N ALA A 282 6.37 -4.65 12.58
CA ALA A 282 7.57 -4.76 11.74
C ALA A 282 7.29 -4.55 10.25
N ALA A 283 6.07 -4.78 9.77
CA ALA A 283 5.70 -4.54 8.37
C ALA A 283 5.90 -3.07 7.95
N ARG A 284 5.85 -2.11 8.92
CA ARG A 284 6.06 -0.69 8.66
C ARG A 284 7.39 -0.39 7.95
N GLU A 285 8.41 -1.15 8.24
CA GLU A 285 9.77 -0.92 7.72
C GLU A 285 9.90 -1.20 6.22
N PHE A 286 8.95 -1.96 5.65
CA PHE A 286 8.91 -2.36 4.25
C PHE A 286 8.08 -1.44 3.35
N LEU A 287 7.36 -0.47 3.93
CA LEU A 287 6.37 0.37 3.26
C LEU A 287 6.98 1.66 2.71
N PHE A 288 6.69 1.99 1.45
CA PHE A 288 7.06 3.25 0.81
C PHE A 288 5.81 3.92 0.24
N ALA A 289 5.49 5.14 0.69
CA ALA A 289 4.33 5.87 0.20
C ALA A 289 4.69 6.61 -1.09
N SER A 290 3.98 6.32 -2.18
CA SER A 290 4.26 6.94 -3.49
C SER A 290 3.86 8.41 -3.53
N HIS A 291 2.59 8.71 -3.35
CA HIS A 291 2.07 10.08 -3.44
C HIS A 291 1.06 10.38 -2.32
N GLY A 292 0.97 11.66 -1.95
CA GLY A 292 -0.12 12.17 -1.12
C GLY A 292 -1.44 12.16 -1.91
N SER A 293 -2.35 11.23 -1.56
CA SER A 293 -3.66 11.19 -2.20
C SER A 293 -4.53 12.37 -1.80
N PHE A 294 -5.32 12.87 -2.74
CA PHE A 294 -6.26 13.97 -2.49
C PHE A 294 -7.48 13.55 -1.65
N GLU A 295 -7.65 12.24 -1.38
CA GLU A 295 -8.71 11.74 -0.51
C GLU A 295 -8.49 12.15 0.96
N ARG A 296 -9.57 12.63 1.61
CA ARG A 296 -9.52 13.22 2.95
C ARG A 296 -8.90 12.30 4.02
N GLY A 297 -9.29 11.04 4.04
CA GLY A 297 -8.80 10.06 5.02
C GLY A 297 -7.33 9.67 4.83
N TYR A 298 -6.70 10.02 3.71
CA TYR A 298 -5.29 9.67 3.47
C TYR A 298 -4.36 10.26 4.52
N ALA A 299 -4.53 11.55 4.85
CA ALA A 299 -3.69 12.22 5.82
C ALA A 299 -3.77 11.58 7.22
N VAL A 300 -4.97 11.15 7.63
CA VAL A 300 -5.19 10.45 8.91
C VAL A 300 -4.44 9.11 8.92
N ALA A 301 -4.55 8.33 7.85
CA ALA A 301 -3.88 7.04 7.74
C ALA A 301 -2.35 7.18 7.67
N ALA A 302 -1.84 8.13 6.87
CA ALA A 302 -0.41 8.41 6.73
C ALA A 302 0.20 8.87 8.06
N GLN A 303 -0.50 9.75 8.80
CA GLN A 303 -0.08 10.17 10.13
C GLN A 303 -0.04 9.00 11.12
N ALA A 304 -1.06 8.14 11.13
CA ALA A 304 -1.11 6.95 12.00
C ALA A 304 0.01 5.95 11.71
N LEU A 305 0.54 5.95 10.48
CA LEU A 305 1.69 5.16 10.04
C LEU A 305 3.03 5.90 10.16
N SER A 306 3.05 7.18 10.50
CA SER A 306 4.23 8.04 10.43
C SER A 306 4.91 7.94 9.04
N LEU A 307 4.11 7.99 7.97
CA LEU A 307 4.56 7.92 6.58
C LEU A 307 4.47 9.30 5.92
N THR A 308 5.55 9.67 5.22
CA THR A 308 5.58 10.84 4.34
C THR A 308 5.58 10.36 2.90
N PRO A 309 4.64 10.77 2.05
CA PRO A 309 4.66 10.45 0.63
C PRO A 309 5.80 11.19 -0.07
N VAL A 310 6.45 10.51 -1.02
CA VAL A 310 7.60 11.08 -1.75
C VAL A 310 7.18 12.03 -2.88
N LEU A 311 5.90 11.99 -3.30
CA LEU A 311 5.37 12.84 -4.38
C LEU A 311 4.09 13.56 -3.94
N THR A 312 3.89 14.77 -4.47
CA THR A 312 2.65 15.55 -4.30
C THR A 312 2.10 15.92 -5.67
N LEU A 313 1.21 15.10 -6.22
CA LEU A 313 0.68 15.22 -7.59
C LEU A 313 -0.83 15.46 -7.63
N GLY A 314 -1.51 15.56 -6.48
CA GLY A 314 -2.96 15.73 -6.41
C GLY A 314 -3.75 14.52 -6.97
N MET A 315 -3.13 13.35 -7.07
CA MET A 315 -3.75 12.13 -7.61
C MET A 315 -4.82 11.58 -6.67
N ARG A 316 -5.87 11.00 -7.27
CA ARG A 316 -6.98 10.32 -6.57
C ARG A 316 -7.63 9.21 -7.40
N LEU A 317 -6.90 8.63 -8.36
CA LEU A 317 -7.43 7.60 -9.25
C LEU A 317 -7.59 6.25 -8.52
N GLY A 318 -6.57 5.83 -7.77
CA GLY A 318 -6.45 4.45 -7.29
C GLY A 318 -5.82 3.54 -8.34
N GLU A 319 -6.26 2.30 -8.42
CA GLU A 319 -5.82 1.27 -9.38
C GLU A 319 -4.33 0.87 -9.24
N GLY A 320 -3.59 1.40 -8.26
CA GLY A 320 -2.14 1.25 -8.18
C GLY A 320 -1.36 2.27 -9.02
N SER A 321 -2.04 3.34 -9.48
CA SER A 321 -1.46 4.31 -10.44
C SER A 321 -0.26 5.09 -9.92
N GLY A 322 -0.09 5.22 -8.61
CA GLY A 322 1.08 5.84 -7.99
C GLY A 322 2.29 4.91 -7.88
N CYS A 323 2.09 3.58 -7.97
CA CYS A 323 3.17 2.62 -7.76
C CYS A 323 4.30 2.74 -8.81
N PRO A 324 4.04 2.89 -10.11
CA PRO A 324 5.10 3.06 -11.10
C PRO A 324 5.98 4.28 -10.83
N LEU A 325 5.39 5.39 -10.36
CA LEU A 325 6.13 6.60 -10.00
C LEU A 325 6.95 6.36 -8.72
N GLY A 326 6.40 5.66 -7.75
CA GLY A 326 7.12 5.26 -6.54
C GLY A 326 8.32 4.37 -6.83
N PHE A 327 8.21 3.42 -7.76
CA PHE A 327 9.33 2.59 -8.19
C PHE A 327 10.49 3.42 -8.75
N ARG A 328 10.20 4.43 -9.59
CA ARG A 328 11.25 5.35 -10.14
C ARG A 328 12.00 6.08 -9.03
N VAL A 329 11.33 6.42 -7.93
CA VAL A 329 12.00 7.03 -6.77
C VAL A 329 12.90 6.03 -6.04
N LEU A 330 12.46 4.76 -5.88
CA LEU A 330 13.29 3.71 -5.31
C LEU A 330 14.53 3.43 -6.19
N GLU A 331 14.36 3.36 -7.51
CA GLU A 331 15.45 3.20 -8.47
C GLU A 331 16.45 4.36 -8.42
N ALA A 332 15.97 5.61 -8.32
CA ALA A 332 16.84 6.79 -8.18
C ALA A 332 17.68 6.72 -6.88
N ALA A 333 17.09 6.24 -5.78
CA ALA A 333 17.81 6.03 -4.53
C ALA A 333 18.90 4.96 -4.66
N CYS A 334 18.60 3.85 -5.36
CA CYS A 334 19.59 2.81 -5.67
C CYS A 334 20.70 3.35 -6.57
N ALA A 335 20.35 4.09 -7.63
CA ALA A 335 21.31 4.66 -8.57
C ALA A 335 22.29 5.61 -7.87
N ALA A 336 21.80 6.47 -6.96
CA ALA A 336 22.65 7.35 -6.19
C ALA A 336 23.60 6.57 -5.25
N MET A 337 23.09 5.55 -4.53
CA MET A 337 23.88 4.72 -3.64
C MET A 337 24.98 3.94 -4.36
N ASN A 338 24.65 3.41 -5.54
CA ASN A 338 25.52 2.52 -6.31
C ASN A 338 26.52 3.30 -7.17
N GLY A 339 26.07 4.40 -7.81
CA GLY A 339 26.83 5.07 -8.86
C GLY A 339 27.65 6.28 -8.41
N MET A 340 27.38 6.85 -7.24
CA MET A 340 28.16 7.98 -6.76
C MET A 340 29.53 7.53 -6.22
N ALA A 341 30.58 8.27 -6.60
CA ALA A 341 31.92 8.12 -6.03
C ALA A 341 31.94 8.59 -4.57
N THR A 342 32.83 8.03 -3.76
CA THR A 342 33.22 8.59 -2.46
C THR A 342 34.10 9.82 -2.64
N PHE A 343 34.31 10.60 -1.58
CA PHE A 343 35.26 11.69 -1.59
C PHE A 343 36.69 11.22 -1.99
N ASP A 344 37.11 10.06 -1.48
CA ASP A 344 38.40 9.45 -1.81
C ASP A 344 38.50 9.04 -3.28
N GLU A 345 37.47 8.34 -3.81
CA GLU A 345 37.40 7.93 -5.21
C GLU A 345 37.38 9.12 -6.16
N ALA A 346 36.65 10.19 -5.80
CA ALA A 346 36.56 11.44 -6.55
C ALA A 346 37.82 12.33 -6.36
N ARG A 347 38.71 11.99 -5.46
CA ARG A 347 39.91 12.80 -5.06
C ARG A 347 39.51 14.22 -4.62
N ILE A 348 38.44 14.33 -3.86
CA ILE A 348 37.96 15.58 -3.28
C ILE A 348 38.34 15.59 -1.80
N ASP A 349 39.06 16.60 -1.35
CA ASP A 349 39.35 16.81 0.08
C ASP A 349 38.02 17.20 0.78
N ASP A 350 37.62 16.40 1.77
CA ASP A 350 36.40 16.63 2.54
C ASP A 350 36.64 17.34 3.89
N GLY A 351 37.86 17.78 4.15
CA GLY A 351 38.24 18.47 5.40
C GLY A 351 37.39 19.71 5.69
N TYR A 352 36.89 20.38 4.68
CA TYR A 352 35.98 21.53 4.83
C TYR A 352 34.61 21.14 5.43
N LEU A 353 34.24 19.87 5.42
CA LEU A 353 33.00 19.39 6.02
C LEU A 353 33.07 19.15 7.53
N ALA A 354 34.29 19.05 8.10
CA ALA A 354 34.48 18.74 9.52
C ALA A 354 33.74 19.72 10.45
N PRO A 355 33.85 21.06 10.30
CA PRO A 355 33.11 21.99 11.14
C PRO A 355 31.59 21.93 10.97
N ILE A 356 31.14 21.50 9.80
CA ILE A 356 29.72 21.41 9.44
C ILE A 356 29.12 20.12 10.04
N ARG A 357 29.86 19.01 9.97
CA ARG A 357 29.48 17.72 10.60
C ARG A 357 29.40 17.83 12.12
N GLU A 358 30.36 18.52 12.76
CA GLU A 358 30.40 18.72 14.22
C GLU A 358 29.20 19.51 14.74
N LYS A 359 28.68 20.46 13.96
CA LYS A 359 27.56 21.34 14.34
C LYS A 359 26.21 20.89 13.83
N ASP A 360 26.14 19.74 13.15
CA ASP A 360 24.92 19.22 12.50
C ASP A 360 24.17 20.29 11.70
N CYS A 361 24.91 21.06 10.88
CA CYS A 361 24.35 22.17 10.10
C CYS A 361 23.49 21.70 8.89
N PHE A 362 23.30 20.39 8.72
CA PHE A 362 22.50 19.80 7.63
C PHE A 362 21.13 19.32 8.07
N SER A 363 20.86 19.27 9.37
CA SER A 363 19.50 18.99 9.88
C SER A 363 18.63 20.24 9.74
N ILE A 364 17.47 20.10 9.09
CA ILE A 364 16.44 21.15 8.94
C ILE A 364 15.40 21.00 10.05
#